data_6e3e44678ad6e967b05e866dc9c0ff4a
#
_entry.id   6e3e44678ad6e967b05e866dc9c0ff4a
#
_cell.length_a   1.000
_cell.length_b   1.000
_cell.length_c   1.000
_cell.angle_alpha   90.00
_cell.angle_beta   90.00
_cell.angle_gamma   90.00
#
_symmetry.space_group_name_H-M   'P 1'
#
loop_
_entity.id
_entity.type
_entity.pdbx_description
1 polymer ?
#
loop_
_entity_poly.entity_id
_entity_poly.type
_entity_poly.pdbx_seq_one_letter_code
_entity_poly.pdbx_strand_id
1 'polypeptide(L)'
;MSELTRLSASRISCAEKCSWVYWSKYREKVPDSSNTGASRGSVCHNIFEFLGKNRHKKHWKNILKHNSIKGSKAVDKLVKIQASKQDPPVDSQVELDLIDEFIVNGLNFDFYGDSKEKTFDSISEKVFELKVNEKDKKYYIYGFIDKLFLYDKGKRAVIRDFKTSKKVYVGSEITDNLQNLIYCLAVSKLYPKCKDITTEFLFLKFDLNSDLLGNQGEGVLKMDRISKEELEGFEYHLTEIQSYLDNFDYDTACSNFAADQPFPQDKSFSGPLSCGFAKEPGQLKKDGTPMWHCNYKFPFYYHALKDKSGAILKSVKDGEEFKLIADESEGQYIEKMHYEGCPKFNVKNNDLDL
;
A
#
# COMPACT_ATOMS: atom_id res chain seq x y z
N MET A 1 8.39 28.20 -7.04
CA MET A 1 8.93 27.04 -6.30
C MET A 1 8.24 25.82 -6.86
N SER A 2 8.97 24.83 -7.35
CA SER A 2 8.40 23.56 -7.78
C SER A 2 7.61 22.92 -6.62
N GLU A 3 6.47 22.34 -6.93
CA GLU A 3 5.68 21.62 -5.94
C GLU A 3 6.46 20.40 -5.46
N LEU A 4 6.51 20.19 -4.13
CA LEU A 4 7.22 19.05 -3.56
C LEU A 4 6.57 17.73 -4.01
N THR A 5 7.39 16.75 -4.34
CA THR A 5 6.93 15.40 -4.63
C THR A 5 6.29 14.80 -3.36
N ARG A 6 5.05 14.33 -3.49
CA ARG A 6 4.34 13.69 -2.39
C ARG A 6 4.97 12.34 -2.04
N LEU A 7 5.49 12.20 -0.83
CA LEU A 7 6.09 10.96 -0.32
C LEU A 7 5.03 10.08 0.35
N SER A 8 5.22 8.77 0.27
CA SER A 8 4.51 7.74 1.06
C SER A 8 5.40 6.53 1.24
N ALA A 9 5.11 5.65 2.20
CA ALA A 9 5.89 4.43 2.40
C ALA A 9 6.06 3.62 1.10
N SER A 10 4.98 3.46 0.32
CA SER A 10 5.01 2.71 -0.94
C SER A 10 5.84 3.39 -2.04
N ARG A 11 5.82 4.73 -2.12
CA ARG A 11 6.63 5.47 -3.10
C ARG A 11 8.11 5.43 -2.78
N ILE A 12 8.46 5.64 -1.51
CA ILE A 12 9.84 5.56 -1.03
C ILE A 12 10.40 4.15 -1.27
N SER A 13 9.70 3.13 -0.76
CA SER A 13 10.10 1.74 -0.97
C SER A 13 10.21 1.35 -2.45
N CYS A 14 9.37 1.92 -3.32
CA CYS A 14 9.45 1.67 -4.76
C CYS A 14 10.73 2.28 -5.36
N ALA A 15 11.06 3.52 -5.01
CA ALA A 15 12.26 4.20 -5.50
C ALA A 15 13.53 3.50 -5.03
N GLU A 16 13.57 3.06 -3.75
CA GLU A 16 14.69 2.32 -3.17
C GLU A 16 14.91 0.94 -3.81
N LYS A 17 13.83 0.27 -4.18
CA LYS A 17 13.90 -1.06 -4.82
C LYS A 17 14.29 -1.00 -6.29
N CYS A 18 13.77 -0.05 -7.04
CA CYS A 18 14.04 0.09 -8.46
C CYS A 18 13.66 1.49 -8.96
N SER A 19 14.67 2.24 -9.37
CA SER A 19 14.51 3.60 -9.91
C SER A 19 13.62 3.61 -11.16
N TRP A 20 13.78 2.64 -12.07
CA TRP A 20 12.97 2.54 -13.28
C TRP A 20 11.49 2.25 -13.00
N VAL A 21 11.19 1.36 -12.04
CA VAL A 21 9.79 1.09 -11.62
C VAL A 21 9.16 2.35 -11.03
N TYR A 22 9.91 3.10 -10.21
CA TYR A 22 9.44 4.35 -9.67
C TYR A 22 9.10 5.37 -10.77
N TRP A 23 9.99 5.55 -11.75
CA TRP A 23 9.78 6.41 -12.90
C TRP A 23 8.53 6.02 -13.67
N SER A 24 8.49 4.80 -14.14
CA SER A 24 7.37 4.29 -14.95
C SER A 24 6.03 4.42 -14.23
N LYS A 25 5.98 4.07 -12.94
CA LYS A 25 4.73 4.06 -12.16
C LYS A 25 4.27 5.44 -11.71
N TYR A 26 5.18 6.27 -11.22
CA TYR A 26 4.80 7.52 -10.53
C TYR A 26 5.08 8.78 -11.34
N ARG A 27 6.02 8.76 -12.27
CA ARG A 27 6.28 9.90 -13.17
C ARG A 27 5.53 9.75 -14.48
N GLU A 28 5.74 8.65 -15.20
CA GLU A 28 5.10 8.38 -16.48
C GLU A 28 3.67 7.82 -16.35
N LYS A 29 3.26 7.41 -15.14
CA LYS A 29 1.95 6.80 -14.87
C LYS A 29 1.62 5.64 -15.83
N VAL A 30 2.62 4.88 -16.23
CA VAL A 30 2.43 3.62 -16.98
C VAL A 30 1.62 2.66 -16.10
N PRO A 31 0.59 1.97 -16.65
CA PRO A 31 -0.29 1.14 -15.84
C PRO A 31 0.46 -0.01 -15.18
N ASP A 32 0.16 -0.25 -13.91
CA ASP A 32 0.71 -1.35 -13.13
C ASP A 32 -0.25 -2.55 -13.15
N SER A 33 0.28 -3.74 -12.88
CA SER A 33 -0.55 -4.92 -12.66
C SER A 33 -0.91 -5.03 -11.18
N SER A 34 -2.19 -5.14 -10.90
CA SER A 34 -2.65 -5.57 -9.60
C SER A 34 -2.78 -7.11 -9.56
N ASN A 35 -3.02 -7.66 -8.38
CA ASN A 35 -3.27 -9.08 -8.18
C ASN A 35 -4.47 -9.28 -7.24
N THR A 36 -5.03 -10.49 -7.24
CA THR A 36 -6.19 -10.82 -6.41
C THR A 36 -5.97 -10.54 -4.92
N GLY A 37 -4.73 -10.68 -4.43
CA GLY A 37 -4.38 -10.35 -3.04
C GLY A 37 -4.53 -8.86 -2.73
N ALA A 38 -4.04 -7.98 -3.62
CA ALA A 38 -4.19 -6.54 -3.49
C ALA A 38 -5.65 -6.10 -3.63
N SER A 39 -6.37 -6.66 -4.62
CA SER A 39 -7.81 -6.43 -4.81
C SER A 39 -8.63 -6.82 -3.59
N ARG A 40 -8.37 -8.00 -3.03
CA ARG A 40 -9.01 -8.47 -1.78
C ARG A 40 -8.70 -7.54 -0.61
N GLY A 41 -7.43 -7.11 -0.47
CA GLY A 41 -7.02 -6.12 0.53
C GLY A 41 -7.84 -4.85 0.43
N SER A 42 -7.96 -4.27 -0.77
CA SER A 42 -8.75 -3.06 -1.00
C SER A 42 -10.21 -3.22 -0.57
N VAL A 43 -10.84 -4.37 -0.86
CA VAL A 43 -12.21 -4.63 -0.40
C VAL A 43 -12.29 -4.65 1.13
N CYS A 44 -11.38 -5.36 1.81
CA CYS A 44 -11.36 -5.42 3.27
C CYS A 44 -11.21 -4.03 3.90
N HIS A 45 -10.26 -3.22 3.45
CA HIS A 45 -10.04 -1.85 3.94
C HIS A 45 -11.29 -0.97 3.76
N ASN A 46 -11.91 -0.99 2.58
CA ASN A 46 -13.14 -0.23 2.33
C ASN A 46 -14.28 -0.63 3.28
N ILE A 47 -14.38 -1.92 3.62
CA ILE A 47 -15.41 -2.40 4.57
C ILE A 47 -15.05 -2.00 6.00
N PHE A 48 -13.79 -2.06 6.43
CA PHE A 48 -13.37 -1.56 7.74
C PHE A 48 -13.60 -0.06 7.88
N GLU A 49 -13.29 0.74 6.86
CA GLU A 49 -13.63 2.16 6.84
C GLU A 49 -15.14 2.38 7.02
N PHE A 50 -15.96 1.66 6.24
CA PHE A 50 -17.41 1.75 6.33
C PHE A 50 -17.91 1.40 7.73
N LEU A 51 -17.48 0.27 8.28
CA LEU A 51 -17.90 -0.23 9.60
C LEU A 51 -17.33 0.62 10.75
N GLY A 52 -16.20 1.30 10.52
CA GLY A 52 -15.58 2.19 11.50
C GLY A 52 -16.39 3.44 11.83
N LYS A 53 -17.36 3.81 10.97
CA LYS A 53 -18.23 4.96 11.21
C LYS A 53 -19.34 4.60 12.22
N ASN A 54 -19.54 5.42 13.24
CA ASN A 54 -20.47 5.17 14.35
C ASN A 54 -21.88 4.79 13.88
N ARG A 55 -22.38 5.41 12.79
CA ARG A 55 -23.70 5.13 12.20
C ARG A 55 -23.86 3.68 11.72
N HIS A 56 -22.76 2.95 11.51
CA HIS A 56 -22.75 1.58 11.01
C HIS A 56 -22.49 0.53 12.10
N LYS A 57 -22.35 0.93 13.37
CA LYS A 57 -22.08 0.05 14.53
C LYS A 57 -23.09 -1.10 14.69
N LYS A 58 -24.33 -0.92 14.23
CA LYS A 58 -25.35 -1.99 14.21
C LYS A 58 -24.96 -3.18 13.30
N HIS A 59 -24.30 -2.90 12.16
CA HIS A 59 -23.86 -3.93 11.22
C HIS A 59 -22.76 -4.79 11.83
N TRP A 60 -21.79 -4.17 12.51
CA TRP A 60 -20.74 -4.86 13.25
C TRP A 60 -21.31 -5.89 14.24
N LYS A 61 -22.26 -5.49 15.10
CA LYS A 61 -22.90 -6.40 16.06
C LYS A 61 -23.56 -7.60 15.39
N ASN A 62 -24.25 -7.38 14.28
CA ASN A 62 -24.91 -8.44 13.54
C ASN A 62 -23.90 -9.40 12.88
N ILE A 63 -22.81 -8.88 12.33
CA ILE A 63 -21.74 -9.68 11.73
C ILE A 63 -21.12 -10.59 12.80
N LEU A 64 -20.75 -10.06 13.94
CA LEU A 64 -20.15 -10.84 15.04
C LEU A 64 -21.12 -11.90 15.58
N LYS A 65 -22.40 -11.54 15.74
CA LYS A 65 -23.41 -12.51 16.20
C LYS A 65 -23.55 -13.73 15.28
N HIS A 66 -23.39 -13.55 13.99
CA HIS A 66 -23.51 -14.62 12.98
C HIS A 66 -22.15 -15.19 12.57
N ASN A 67 -21.06 -14.63 13.07
CA ASN A 67 -19.68 -14.95 12.65
C ASN A 67 -19.51 -14.92 11.12
N SER A 68 -20.20 -14.00 10.44
CA SER A 68 -20.15 -13.82 8.99
C SER A 68 -20.73 -12.47 8.58
N ILE A 69 -20.19 -11.85 7.51
CA ILE A 69 -20.75 -10.63 6.89
C ILE A 69 -22.22 -10.84 6.45
N LYS A 70 -22.63 -12.08 6.19
CA LYS A 70 -24.03 -12.44 5.86
C LYS A 70 -25.00 -12.08 6.98
N GLY A 71 -24.54 -11.91 8.22
CA GLY A 71 -25.30 -11.34 9.32
C GLY A 71 -25.82 -9.91 9.07
N SER A 72 -25.24 -9.22 8.07
CA SER A 72 -25.69 -7.91 7.61
C SER A 72 -25.88 -7.88 6.10
N LYS A 73 -27.14 -7.98 5.63
CA LYS A 73 -27.46 -7.93 4.19
C LYS A 73 -26.86 -6.72 3.47
N ALA A 74 -26.75 -5.57 4.15
CA ALA A 74 -26.18 -4.36 3.56
C ALA A 74 -24.66 -4.48 3.33
N VAL A 75 -23.95 -5.09 4.28
CA VAL A 75 -22.49 -5.29 4.17
C VAL A 75 -22.18 -6.39 3.16
N ASP A 76 -22.90 -7.52 3.18
CA ASP A 76 -22.75 -8.59 2.20
C ASP A 76 -22.95 -8.07 0.76
N LYS A 77 -24.00 -7.27 0.53
CA LYS A 77 -24.22 -6.62 -0.78
C LYS A 77 -23.08 -5.66 -1.15
N LEU A 78 -22.59 -4.88 -0.19
CA LEU A 78 -21.50 -3.92 -0.42
C LEU A 78 -20.20 -4.65 -0.78
N VAL A 79 -19.87 -5.74 -0.07
CA VAL A 79 -18.71 -6.59 -0.38
C VAL A 79 -18.77 -7.11 -1.82
N LYS A 80 -19.88 -7.68 -2.23
CA LYS A 80 -20.07 -8.22 -3.59
C LYS A 80 -19.88 -7.13 -4.67
N ILE A 81 -20.44 -5.93 -4.44
CA ILE A 81 -20.28 -4.80 -5.35
C ILE A 81 -18.82 -4.33 -5.39
N GLN A 82 -18.14 -4.24 -4.25
CA GLN A 82 -16.75 -3.82 -4.21
C GLN A 82 -15.83 -4.86 -4.83
N ALA A 83 -16.08 -6.15 -4.58
CA ALA A 83 -15.30 -7.27 -5.10
C ALA A 83 -15.35 -7.35 -6.64
N SER A 84 -16.54 -7.18 -7.23
CA SER A 84 -16.71 -7.21 -8.70
C SER A 84 -16.11 -5.99 -9.41
N LYS A 85 -15.91 -4.88 -8.70
CA LYS A 85 -15.32 -3.65 -9.24
C LYS A 85 -13.79 -3.59 -9.15
N GLN A 86 -13.16 -4.55 -8.47
CA GLN A 86 -11.70 -4.60 -8.40
C GLN A 86 -11.10 -5.00 -9.75
N ASP A 87 -9.81 -4.73 -9.88
CA ASP A 87 -9.01 -5.16 -11.02
C ASP A 87 -7.72 -5.83 -10.51
N PRO A 88 -7.60 -7.18 -10.64
CA PRO A 88 -8.62 -8.12 -11.13
C PRO A 88 -9.81 -8.25 -10.15
N PRO A 89 -11.00 -8.65 -10.64
CA PRO A 89 -12.14 -8.94 -9.79
C PRO A 89 -11.87 -10.06 -8.79
N VAL A 90 -12.48 -9.96 -7.61
CA VAL A 90 -12.36 -10.94 -6.51
C VAL A 90 -13.76 -11.39 -6.04
N ASP A 91 -14.63 -11.66 -7.00
CA ASP A 91 -16.04 -12.01 -6.81
C ASP A 91 -16.34 -13.50 -6.89
N SER A 92 -15.31 -14.34 -7.09
CA SER A 92 -15.46 -15.79 -6.96
C SER A 92 -15.83 -16.18 -5.53
N GLN A 93 -16.56 -17.29 -5.36
CA GLN A 93 -16.99 -17.73 -4.02
C GLN A 93 -15.81 -17.92 -3.06
N VAL A 94 -14.67 -18.45 -3.55
CA VAL A 94 -13.45 -18.64 -2.74
C VAL A 94 -12.91 -17.30 -2.23
N GLU A 95 -12.86 -16.28 -3.10
CA GLU A 95 -12.40 -14.95 -2.71
C GLU A 95 -13.38 -14.25 -1.76
N LEU A 96 -14.68 -14.41 -1.99
CA LEU A 96 -15.71 -13.85 -1.09
C LEU A 96 -15.67 -14.50 0.30
N ASP A 97 -15.42 -15.81 0.38
CA ASP A 97 -15.29 -16.52 1.65
C ASP A 97 -14.02 -16.05 2.41
N LEU A 98 -12.90 -15.83 1.72
CA LEU A 98 -11.70 -15.25 2.32
C LEU A 98 -11.92 -13.80 2.81
N ILE A 99 -12.65 -13.00 2.05
CA ILE A 99 -13.00 -11.63 2.46
C ILE A 99 -13.90 -11.67 3.71
N ASP A 100 -14.87 -12.58 3.76
CA ASP A 100 -15.73 -12.78 4.93
C ASP A 100 -14.88 -13.11 6.17
N GLU A 101 -14.02 -14.13 6.06
CA GLU A 101 -13.10 -14.53 7.13
C GLU A 101 -12.24 -13.35 7.62
N PHE A 102 -11.58 -12.62 6.72
CA PHE A 102 -10.71 -11.51 7.09
C PHE A 102 -11.46 -10.37 7.76
N ILE A 103 -12.66 -10.05 7.29
CA ILE A 103 -13.48 -9.01 7.92
C ILE A 103 -13.89 -9.46 9.32
N VAL A 104 -14.36 -10.69 9.47
CA VAL A 104 -14.77 -11.22 10.77
C VAL A 104 -13.61 -11.25 11.77
N ASN A 105 -12.42 -11.71 11.34
CA ASN A 105 -11.23 -11.72 12.18
C ASN A 105 -10.86 -10.31 12.65
N GLY A 106 -10.80 -9.33 11.75
CA GLY A 106 -10.51 -7.94 12.12
C GLY A 106 -11.55 -7.31 13.04
N LEU A 107 -12.83 -7.65 12.86
CA LEU A 107 -13.92 -7.15 13.71
C LEU A 107 -13.92 -7.77 15.12
N ASN A 108 -13.49 -9.02 15.25
CA ASN A 108 -13.37 -9.71 16.54
C ASN A 108 -12.25 -9.18 17.40
N PHE A 109 -11.21 -8.57 16.81
CA PHE A 109 -10.06 -8.04 17.55
C PHE A 109 -10.26 -6.58 17.95
N ASP A 110 -11.03 -6.36 19.02
CA ASP A 110 -11.25 -5.03 19.63
C ASP A 110 -11.38 -3.88 18.61
N PHE A 111 -12.24 -4.05 17.61
CA PHE A 111 -12.33 -3.19 16.43
C PHE A 111 -12.56 -1.70 16.75
N TYR A 112 -13.18 -1.40 17.89
CA TYR A 112 -13.43 -0.02 18.33
C TYR A 112 -12.41 0.48 19.38
N GLY A 113 -11.51 -0.38 19.87
CA GLY A 113 -10.48 -0.02 20.82
C GLY A 113 -10.98 0.15 22.27
N ASP A 114 -12.22 -0.29 22.57
CA ASP A 114 -12.88 -0.05 23.85
C ASP A 114 -12.81 -1.24 24.83
N SER A 115 -12.14 -2.34 24.46
CA SER A 115 -12.21 -3.58 25.24
C SER A 115 -11.46 -3.53 26.57
N LYS A 116 -10.34 -2.81 26.62
CA LYS A 116 -9.49 -2.70 27.83
C LYS A 116 -9.64 -1.34 28.52
N GLU A 117 -9.79 -0.31 27.75
CA GLU A 117 -9.88 1.07 28.19
C GLU A 117 -10.78 1.85 27.22
N LYS A 118 -11.60 2.76 27.75
CA LYS A 118 -12.47 3.57 26.89
C LYS A 118 -11.63 4.53 26.04
N THR A 119 -11.83 4.49 24.74
CA THR A 119 -11.19 5.44 23.82
C THR A 119 -11.69 6.86 24.07
N PHE A 120 -10.76 7.82 24.00
CA PHE A 120 -11.09 9.24 23.93
C PHE A 120 -11.63 9.58 22.54
N ASP A 121 -10.99 9.03 21.49
CA ASP A 121 -11.43 9.12 20.10
C ASP A 121 -11.02 7.87 19.31
N SER A 122 -11.81 7.49 18.31
CA SER A 122 -11.55 6.34 17.43
C SER A 122 -11.84 6.74 15.98
N ILE A 123 -10.79 6.89 15.20
CA ILE A 123 -10.82 7.43 13.84
C ILE A 123 -10.48 6.30 12.87
N SER A 124 -11.31 6.10 11.82
CA SER A 124 -11.03 5.19 10.72
C SER A 124 -10.61 5.97 9.49
N GLU A 125 -9.67 5.43 8.70
CA GLU A 125 -9.11 6.07 7.51
C GLU A 125 -8.65 7.51 7.79
N LYS A 126 -7.79 7.66 8.81
CA LYS A 126 -7.25 8.96 9.15
C LYS A 126 -6.29 9.43 8.07
N VAL A 127 -6.73 10.36 7.25
CA VAL A 127 -5.84 11.05 6.30
C VAL A 127 -4.85 11.91 7.07
N PHE A 128 -3.59 11.84 6.67
CA PHE A 128 -2.58 12.79 7.10
C PHE A 128 -1.85 13.40 5.90
N GLU A 129 -1.55 14.65 6.04
CA GLU A 129 -0.79 15.44 5.08
C GLU A 129 0.13 16.38 5.86
N LEU A 130 1.44 16.17 5.75
CA LEU A 130 2.44 16.96 6.44
C LEU A 130 3.41 17.56 5.44
N LYS A 131 3.37 18.88 5.33
CA LYS A 131 4.32 19.69 4.55
C LYS A 131 5.22 20.42 5.52
N VAL A 132 6.46 19.95 5.65
CA VAL A 132 7.48 20.58 6.48
C VAL A 132 8.43 21.34 5.55
N ASN A 133 8.67 22.60 5.88
CA ASN A 133 9.60 23.47 5.14
C ASN A 133 10.32 24.38 6.13
N GLU A 134 11.20 23.78 6.91
CA GLU A 134 12.06 24.42 7.87
C GLU A 134 13.49 24.57 7.27
N LYS A 135 14.39 25.26 7.97
CA LYS A 135 15.76 25.49 7.50
C LYS A 135 16.48 24.18 7.12
N ASP A 136 16.38 23.16 7.97
CA ASP A 136 17.14 21.92 7.86
C ASP A 136 16.23 20.69 7.60
N LYS A 137 14.91 20.89 7.47
CA LYS A 137 13.93 19.83 7.26
C LYS A 137 12.92 20.26 6.19
N LYS A 138 12.92 19.54 5.10
CA LYS A 138 12.02 19.82 3.98
C LYS A 138 11.48 18.52 3.39
N TYR A 139 10.20 18.22 3.66
CA TYR A 139 9.55 17.03 3.11
C TYR A 139 8.03 17.20 3.05
N TYR A 140 7.40 16.40 2.19
CA TYR A 140 5.95 16.31 2.05
C TYR A 140 5.50 14.87 2.12
N ILE A 141 4.99 14.42 3.26
CA ILE A 141 4.41 13.08 3.42
C ILE A 141 2.88 13.12 3.41
N TYR A 142 2.31 12.09 2.81
CA TYR A 142 0.87 11.89 2.71
C TYR A 142 0.53 10.41 2.86
N GLY A 143 -0.56 10.11 3.56
CA GLY A 143 -1.02 8.74 3.72
C GLY A 143 -2.32 8.62 4.47
N PHE A 144 -2.66 7.36 4.74
CA PHE A 144 -3.86 6.97 5.47
C PHE A 144 -3.46 6.04 6.60
N ILE A 145 -4.07 6.21 7.76
CA ILE A 145 -3.99 5.29 8.89
C ILE A 145 -5.34 4.59 8.96
N ASP A 146 -5.36 3.26 8.85
CA ASP A 146 -6.61 2.48 8.82
C ASP A 146 -7.45 2.71 10.06
N LYS A 147 -6.80 2.66 11.24
CA LYS A 147 -7.44 2.97 12.54
C LYS A 147 -6.46 3.72 13.44
N LEU A 148 -6.95 4.78 14.04
CA LEU A 148 -6.24 5.53 15.07
C LEU A 148 -7.12 5.61 16.33
N PHE A 149 -6.62 5.07 17.43
CA PHE A 149 -7.25 5.18 18.75
C PHE A 149 -6.49 6.17 19.60
N LEU A 150 -7.19 7.11 20.17
CA LEU A 150 -6.65 8.06 21.14
C LEU A 150 -7.16 7.72 22.53
N TYR A 151 -6.29 7.69 23.50
CA TYR A 151 -6.58 7.41 24.90
C TYR A 151 -6.03 8.54 25.80
N ASP A 152 -6.37 8.52 27.07
CA ASP A 152 -5.90 9.50 28.08
C ASP A 152 -5.96 10.95 27.55
N LYS A 153 -7.14 11.36 27.10
CA LYS A 153 -7.38 12.70 26.54
C LYS A 153 -6.40 13.09 25.42
N GLY A 154 -6.00 12.10 24.62
CA GLY A 154 -5.09 12.27 23.48
C GLY A 154 -3.61 12.26 23.81
N LYS A 155 -3.21 11.81 25.00
CA LYS A 155 -1.78 11.68 25.37
C LYS A 155 -1.15 10.36 24.92
N ARG A 156 -1.98 9.33 24.66
CA ARG A 156 -1.56 8.03 24.14
C ARG A 156 -2.34 7.69 22.88
N ALA A 157 -1.65 7.12 21.89
CA ALA A 157 -2.22 6.67 20.62
C ALA A 157 -1.85 5.23 20.34
N VAL A 158 -2.80 4.50 19.78
CA VAL A 158 -2.57 3.20 19.14
C VAL A 158 -2.96 3.32 17.68
N ILE A 159 -2.01 3.06 16.80
CA ILE A 159 -2.19 2.99 15.36
C ILE A 159 -2.42 1.52 15.02
N ARG A 160 -3.46 1.23 14.27
CA ARG A 160 -3.73 -0.13 13.79
C ARG A 160 -3.83 -0.14 12.28
N ASP A 161 -3.12 -1.09 11.65
CA ASP A 161 -3.11 -1.30 10.21
C ASP A 161 -3.48 -2.75 9.90
N PHE A 162 -4.41 -2.94 8.97
CA PHE A 162 -4.91 -4.26 8.60
C PHE A 162 -4.13 -4.83 7.41
N LYS A 163 -3.61 -6.05 7.57
CA LYS A 163 -2.83 -6.74 6.54
C LYS A 163 -3.54 -8.01 6.07
N THR A 164 -3.76 -8.12 4.76
CA THR A 164 -4.32 -9.32 4.11
C THR A 164 -3.24 -10.21 3.51
N SER A 165 -1.97 -9.97 3.85
CA SER A 165 -0.82 -10.70 3.34
C SER A 165 -0.78 -12.15 3.84
N LYS A 166 -0.09 -13.01 3.07
CA LYS A 166 0.08 -14.44 3.37
C LYS A 166 1.14 -14.73 4.41
N LYS A 167 1.88 -13.72 4.89
CA LYS A 167 2.98 -13.85 5.86
C LYS A 167 2.93 -12.68 6.82
N VAL A 168 3.25 -12.95 8.08
CA VAL A 168 3.55 -11.94 9.09
C VAL A 168 4.95 -11.37 8.79
N TYR A 169 5.19 -10.13 9.13
CA TYR A 169 6.51 -9.49 8.96
C TYR A 169 7.58 -10.18 9.78
N VAL A 170 8.79 -10.26 9.24
CA VAL A 170 9.96 -10.87 9.88
C VAL A 170 11.23 -10.08 9.57
N GLY A 171 12.21 -10.14 10.45
CA GLY A 171 13.51 -9.50 10.26
C GLY A 171 13.41 -8.00 10.04
N SER A 172 14.03 -7.47 8.98
CA SER A 172 14.05 -6.04 8.66
C SER A 172 12.66 -5.41 8.43
N GLU A 173 11.66 -6.22 8.07
CA GLU A 173 10.27 -5.74 7.99
C GLU A 173 9.72 -5.30 9.36
N ILE A 174 10.35 -5.73 10.46
CA ILE A 174 10.02 -5.32 11.82
C ILE A 174 10.92 -4.15 12.24
N THR A 175 12.25 -4.28 12.09
CA THR A 175 13.22 -3.29 12.61
C THR A 175 13.22 -1.99 11.83
N ASP A 176 13.06 -2.06 10.51
CA ASP A 176 13.16 -0.91 9.59
C ASP A 176 11.84 -0.60 8.89
N ASN A 177 10.74 -0.73 9.63
CA ASN A 177 9.40 -0.58 9.05
C ASN A 177 9.08 0.89 8.73
N LEU A 178 9.29 1.27 7.49
CA LEU A 178 9.04 2.62 6.98
C LEU A 178 7.60 3.10 7.22
N GLN A 179 6.61 2.20 7.13
CA GLN A 179 5.21 2.55 7.35
C GLN A 179 4.97 2.91 8.82
N ASN A 180 5.56 2.16 9.76
CA ASN A 180 5.51 2.47 11.19
C ASN A 180 6.15 3.83 11.50
N LEU A 181 7.35 4.11 10.94
CA LEU A 181 8.05 5.39 11.10
C LEU A 181 7.19 6.57 10.61
N ILE A 182 6.63 6.47 9.40
CA ILE A 182 5.76 7.51 8.83
C ILE A 182 4.50 7.72 9.67
N TYR A 183 3.87 6.65 10.14
CA TYR A 183 2.66 6.76 10.95
C TYR A 183 2.94 7.39 12.32
N CYS A 184 3.99 6.96 13.01
CA CYS A 184 4.38 7.53 14.30
C CYS A 184 4.76 9.01 14.15
N LEU A 185 5.50 9.39 13.11
CA LEU A 185 5.82 10.77 12.81
C LEU A 185 4.54 11.58 12.55
N ALA A 186 3.63 11.08 11.71
CA ALA A 186 2.38 11.76 11.41
C ALA A 186 1.54 12.01 12.67
N VAL A 187 1.37 10.99 13.52
CA VAL A 187 0.61 11.12 14.75
C VAL A 187 1.29 12.08 15.73
N SER A 188 2.62 12.04 15.87
CA SER A 188 3.36 12.96 16.74
C SER A 188 3.20 14.43 16.35
N LYS A 189 3.15 14.72 15.04
CA LYS A 189 2.97 16.08 14.51
C LYS A 189 1.50 16.54 14.59
N LEU A 190 0.55 15.65 14.28
CA LEU A 190 -0.88 15.98 14.31
C LEU A 190 -1.45 16.07 15.74
N TYR A 191 -0.87 15.34 16.67
CA TYR A 191 -1.30 15.27 18.07
C TYR A 191 -0.14 15.57 19.02
N PRO A 192 0.34 16.82 19.14
CA PRO A 192 1.56 17.17 19.91
C PRO A 192 1.50 16.81 21.40
N LYS A 193 0.30 16.61 21.94
CA LYS A 193 0.09 16.14 23.31
C LYS A 193 0.35 14.65 23.48
N CYS A 194 0.30 13.90 22.39
CA CYS A 194 0.54 12.47 22.39
C CYS A 194 2.04 12.20 22.56
N LYS A 195 2.39 11.52 23.66
CA LYS A 195 3.79 11.16 23.98
C LYS A 195 4.05 9.67 23.93
N ASP A 196 2.99 8.89 23.86
CA ASP A 196 3.03 7.44 23.80
C ASP A 196 2.30 6.97 22.54
N ILE A 197 3.05 6.59 21.52
CA ILE A 197 2.52 6.16 20.23
C ILE A 197 3.01 4.74 19.98
N THR A 198 2.08 3.84 19.71
CA THR A 198 2.37 2.45 19.34
C THR A 198 1.64 2.08 18.07
N THR A 199 2.27 1.23 17.27
CA THR A 199 1.66 0.67 16.05
C THR A 199 1.47 -0.82 16.21
N GLU A 200 0.34 -1.33 15.77
CA GLU A 200 0.06 -2.76 15.64
C GLU A 200 -0.41 -3.09 14.22
N PHE A 201 0.18 -4.13 13.64
CA PHE A 201 -0.25 -4.70 12.38
C PHE A 201 -1.07 -5.95 12.64
N LEU A 202 -2.28 -6.01 12.07
CA LEU A 202 -3.17 -7.15 12.19
C LEU A 202 -3.19 -7.94 10.88
N PHE A 203 -2.55 -9.10 10.89
CA PHE A 203 -2.50 -10.02 9.74
C PHE A 203 -3.74 -10.91 9.74
N LEU A 204 -4.75 -10.49 9.03
CA LEU A 204 -6.13 -11.00 9.08
C LEU A 204 -6.30 -12.48 8.69
N LYS A 205 -5.28 -13.07 8.05
CA LYS A 205 -5.25 -14.48 7.71
C LYS A 205 -4.87 -15.39 8.88
N PHE A 206 -4.32 -14.81 9.96
CA PHE A 206 -3.79 -15.55 11.09
C PHE A 206 -4.65 -15.33 12.31
N ASP A 207 -4.47 -16.15 13.33
CA ASP A 207 -5.16 -15.95 14.60
C ASP A 207 -4.73 -14.62 15.23
N LEU A 208 -5.71 -13.78 15.52
CA LEU A 208 -5.52 -12.48 16.18
C LEU A 208 -5.81 -12.54 17.67
N ASN A 209 -6.61 -13.52 18.10
CA ASN A 209 -6.98 -13.70 19.50
C ASN A 209 -6.06 -14.73 20.12
N SER A 210 -5.69 -14.47 21.35
CA SER A 210 -4.90 -15.44 22.09
C SER A 210 -5.73 -16.63 22.57
N ASP A 211 -4.99 -17.64 22.99
CA ASP A 211 -5.50 -18.73 23.78
C ASP A 211 -6.12 -18.26 25.13
N LEU A 212 -6.58 -19.21 25.92
CA LEU A 212 -7.21 -19.01 27.24
C LEU A 212 -6.33 -18.23 28.25
N LEU A 213 -5.03 -18.00 27.97
CA LEU A 213 -4.07 -17.32 28.85
C LEU A 213 -3.96 -15.82 28.55
N GLY A 214 -4.68 -15.29 27.56
CA GLY A 214 -4.66 -13.87 27.23
C GLY A 214 -3.43 -13.39 26.45
N ASN A 215 -2.66 -14.30 25.84
CA ASN A 215 -1.58 -13.98 24.92
C ASN A 215 -2.15 -13.50 23.58
N GLN A 216 -1.40 -12.73 22.83
CA GLN A 216 -1.81 -12.31 21.50
C GLN A 216 -1.61 -13.43 20.50
N GLY A 217 -2.54 -13.56 19.54
CA GLY A 217 -2.39 -14.49 18.43
C GLY A 217 -1.19 -14.12 17.53
N GLU A 218 -0.70 -15.10 16.79
CA GLU A 218 0.47 -14.97 15.89
C GLU A 218 0.27 -13.90 14.79
N GLY A 219 -0.99 -13.53 14.48
CA GLY A 219 -1.34 -12.51 13.51
C GLY A 219 -1.25 -11.07 14.05
N VAL A 220 -0.93 -10.86 15.32
CA VAL A 220 -0.81 -9.52 15.91
C VAL A 220 0.66 -9.16 16.11
N LEU A 221 1.16 -8.25 15.30
CA LEU A 221 2.50 -7.72 15.44
C LEU A 221 2.45 -6.31 16.05
N LYS A 222 2.93 -6.18 17.27
CA LYS A 222 3.17 -4.88 17.91
C LYS A 222 4.57 -4.40 17.61
N MET A 223 4.66 -3.17 17.13
CA MET A 223 5.93 -2.53 16.87
C MET A 223 6.50 -1.93 18.15
N ASP A 224 7.82 -1.93 18.26
CA ASP A 224 8.51 -1.20 19.31
C ASP A 224 8.21 0.30 19.23
N ARG A 225 8.29 0.96 20.37
CA ARG A 225 8.12 2.42 20.45
C ARG A 225 9.31 3.09 19.79
N ILE A 226 8.99 4.11 19.00
CA ILE A 226 10.01 4.94 18.36
C ILE A 226 10.24 6.15 19.27
N SER A 227 11.50 6.40 19.63
CA SER A 227 11.89 7.56 20.43
C SER A 227 11.72 8.87 19.66
N LYS A 228 11.73 9.98 20.39
CA LYS A 228 11.68 11.30 19.77
C LYS A 228 12.93 11.55 18.90
N GLU A 229 14.07 11.10 19.36
CA GLU A 229 15.38 11.22 18.68
C GLU A 229 15.39 10.41 17.37
N GLU A 230 14.83 9.21 17.37
CA GLU A 230 14.68 8.41 16.14
C GLU A 230 13.73 9.06 15.15
N LEU A 231 12.59 9.62 15.60
CA LEU A 231 11.69 10.37 14.71
C LEU A 231 12.36 11.63 14.15
N GLU A 232 13.18 12.31 14.94
CA GLU A 232 13.95 13.48 14.46
C GLU A 232 14.98 13.08 13.41
N GLY A 233 15.71 11.98 13.63
CA GLY A 233 16.63 11.40 12.64
C GLY A 233 15.89 11.01 11.35
N PHE A 234 14.70 10.43 11.49
CA PHE A 234 13.86 10.07 10.35
C PHE A 234 13.39 11.30 9.55
N GLU A 235 13.12 12.44 10.17
CA GLU A 235 12.80 13.69 9.45
C GLU A 235 13.95 14.17 8.56
N TYR A 236 15.21 14.02 9.00
CA TYR A 236 16.39 14.30 8.16
C TYR A 236 16.47 13.33 6.98
N HIS A 237 16.28 12.06 7.22
CA HIS A 237 16.23 11.05 6.16
C HIS A 237 15.12 11.34 5.14
N LEU A 238 13.92 11.71 5.57
CA LEU A 238 12.85 12.15 4.68
C LEU A 238 13.24 13.39 3.86
N THR A 239 14.02 14.30 4.41
CA THR A 239 14.51 15.48 3.69
C THR A 239 15.48 15.10 2.56
N GLU A 240 16.36 14.14 2.80
CA GLU A 240 17.26 13.59 1.78
C GLU A 240 16.49 12.88 0.67
N ILE A 241 15.53 12.02 1.03
CA ILE A 241 14.66 11.33 0.08
C ILE A 241 13.83 12.35 -0.73
N GLN A 242 13.30 13.38 -0.08
CA GLN A 242 12.56 14.44 -0.77
C GLN A 242 13.42 15.13 -1.81
N SER A 243 14.64 15.52 -1.44
CA SER A 243 15.60 16.15 -2.35
C SER A 243 15.93 15.23 -3.53
N TYR A 244 16.19 13.96 -3.26
CA TYR A 244 16.44 12.96 -4.30
C TYR A 244 15.25 12.83 -5.25
N LEU A 245 14.03 12.68 -4.74
CA LEU A 245 12.85 12.47 -5.57
C LEU A 245 12.38 13.75 -6.27
N ASP A 246 12.60 14.94 -5.71
CA ASP A 246 12.27 16.20 -6.37
C ASP A 246 13.18 16.47 -7.59
N ASN A 247 14.42 15.98 -7.55
CA ASN A 247 15.39 16.07 -8.65
C ASN A 247 15.47 14.80 -9.51
N PHE A 248 14.53 13.87 -9.32
CA PHE A 248 14.51 12.61 -10.03
C PHE A 248 14.11 12.81 -11.50
N ASP A 249 14.99 12.46 -12.40
CA ASP A 249 14.85 12.58 -13.84
C ASP A 249 14.97 11.23 -14.57
N TYR A 250 14.91 11.28 -15.90
CA TYR A 250 15.02 10.09 -16.74
C TYR A 250 16.38 9.41 -16.62
N ASP A 251 17.47 10.16 -16.55
CA ASP A 251 18.84 9.61 -16.45
C ASP A 251 19.03 8.90 -15.12
N THR A 252 18.51 9.47 -14.04
CA THR A 252 18.44 8.83 -12.71
C THR A 252 17.62 7.53 -12.78
N ALA A 253 16.49 7.54 -13.49
CA ALA A 253 15.67 6.36 -13.68
C ALA A 253 16.42 5.25 -14.45
N CYS A 254 17.15 5.59 -15.49
CA CYS A 254 17.93 4.66 -16.30
C CYS A 254 19.08 4.00 -15.52
N SER A 255 19.55 4.61 -14.44
CA SER A 255 20.58 4.03 -13.57
C SER A 255 20.16 2.71 -12.90
N ASN A 256 18.89 2.51 -12.65
CA ASN A 256 18.20 1.28 -12.21
C ASN A 256 19.03 0.33 -11.32
N PHE A 257 19.22 0.68 -10.06
CA PHE A 257 20.01 -0.11 -9.11
C PHE A 257 19.57 -1.55 -8.94
N ALA A 258 18.27 -1.84 -9.08
CA ALA A 258 17.76 -3.21 -8.95
C ALA A 258 18.33 -4.16 -10.02
N ALA A 259 18.56 -3.66 -11.24
CA ALA A 259 19.17 -4.45 -12.34
C ALA A 259 20.64 -4.75 -12.09
N ASP A 260 21.35 -3.91 -11.34
CA ASP A 260 22.77 -4.03 -11.07
C ASP A 260 23.10 -4.74 -9.75
N GLN A 261 22.08 -5.06 -8.95
CA GLN A 261 22.28 -5.75 -7.67
C GLN A 261 22.73 -7.20 -7.88
N PRO A 262 23.77 -7.65 -7.17
CA PRO A 262 24.21 -9.04 -7.23
C PRO A 262 23.15 -9.97 -6.62
N PHE A 263 23.09 -11.19 -7.12
CA PHE A 263 22.27 -12.25 -6.53
C PHE A 263 22.74 -12.56 -5.11
N PRO A 264 21.86 -12.70 -4.09
CA PRO A 264 22.27 -13.17 -2.79
C PRO A 264 22.81 -14.59 -2.90
N GLN A 265 24.00 -14.81 -2.40
CA GLN A 265 24.64 -16.13 -2.43
C GLN A 265 23.93 -17.16 -1.52
N ASP A 266 23.22 -16.67 -0.52
CA ASP A 266 22.54 -17.49 0.49
C ASP A 266 21.13 -17.96 0.11
N LYS A 267 20.68 -17.67 -1.14
CA LYS A 267 19.34 -18.00 -1.62
C LYS A 267 18.19 -17.43 -0.76
N SER A 268 18.46 -16.52 0.18
CA SER A 268 17.42 -15.82 0.89
C SER A 268 16.75 -14.84 -0.05
N PHE A 269 15.44 -14.99 -0.24
CA PHE A 269 14.64 -14.19 -1.18
C PHE A 269 14.23 -12.82 -0.62
N SER A 270 14.92 -12.32 0.38
CA SER A 270 14.58 -11.08 1.08
C SER A 270 15.22 -9.82 0.51
N GLY A 271 15.83 -9.88 -0.67
CA GLY A 271 16.52 -8.74 -1.26
C GLY A 271 15.84 -8.09 -2.47
N PRO A 272 16.34 -6.94 -2.95
CA PRO A 272 15.81 -6.17 -4.09
C PRO A 272 15.97 -6.84 -5.46
N LEU A 273 16.18 -8.12 -5.54
CA LEU A 273 16.61 -8.93 -6.67
C LEU A 273 15.53 -9.36 -7.62
N SER A 274 14.41 -8.70 -7.58
CA SER A 274 13.29 -9.00 -8.44
C SER A 274 13.64 -9.03 -9.95
N CYS A 275 14.62 -8.24 -10.41
CA CYS A 275 15.03 -8.23 -11.81
C CYS A 275 15.60 -9.54 -12.30
N GLY A 276 16.51 -10.18 -11.55
CA GLY A 276 17.14 -11.45 -11.95
C GLY A 276 16.18 -12.62 -11.97
N PHE A 277 15.08 -12.55 -11.22
CA PHE A 277 14.03 -13.56 -11.17
C PHE A 277 12.85 -13.26 -12.08
N ALA A 278 12.78 -12.06 -12.65
CA ALA A 278 11.67 -11.66 -13.51
C ALA A 278 11.60 -12.56 -14.73
N LYS A 279 10.53 -13.31 -14.82
CA LYS A 279 10.21 -14.20 -15.95
C LYS A 279 9.47 -13.40 -17.03
N GLU A 280 9.27 -14.03 -18.18
CA GLU A 280 8.44 -13.48 -19.23
C GLU A 280 6.96 -13.61 -18.87
N PRO A 281 6.10 -12.67 -19.34
CA PRO A 281 4.66 -12.79 -19.16
C PRO A 281 4.13 -14.12 -19.69
N GLY A 282 3.20 -14.74 -18.97
CA GLY A 282 2.58 -16.00 -19.38
C GLY A 282 3.33 -17.26 -18.96
N GLN A 283 4.55 -17.18 -18.44
CA GLN A 283 5.23 -18.36 -17.89
C GLN A 283 4.55 -18.86 -16.62
N LEU A 284 4.40 -20.17 -16.50
CA LEU A 284 3.75 -20.83 -15.37
C LEU A 284 4.76 -21.62 -14.54
N LYS A 285 4.48 -21.75 -13.24
CA LYS A 285 5.15 -22.68 -12.35
C LYS A 285 4.69 -24.11 -12.62
N LYS A 286 5.36 -25.10 -11.98
CA LYS A 286 4.98 -26.51 -12.07
C LYS A 286 3.55 -26.81 -11.61
N ASP A 287 3.01 -26.01 -10.72
CA ASP A 287 1.64 -26.10 -10.20
C ASP A 287 0.59 -25.38 -11.07
N GLY A 288 0.98 -24.86 -12.25
CA GLY A 288 0.13 -24.14 -13.16
C GLY A 288 -0.13 -22.68 -12.78
N THR A 289 0.40 -22.20 -11.65
CA THR A 289 0.24 -20.79 -11.26
C THR A 289 1.20 -19.88 -12.02
N PRO A 290 0.82 -18.61 -12.34
CA PRO A 290 1.69 -17.68 -13.03
C PRO A 290 3.00 -17.44 -12.26
N MET A 291 4.11 -17.42 -13.00
CA MET A 291 5.38 -16.97 -12.46
C MET A 291 5.35 -15.46 -12.30
N TRP A 292 6.04 -14.97 -11.26
CA TRP A 292 6.19 -13.54 -11.08
C TRP A 292 7.03 -12.93 -12.22
N HIS A 293 6.60 -11.80 -12.73
CA HIS A 293 7.34 -10.98 -13.68
C HIS A 293 7.27 -9.51 -13.29
N CYS A 294 8.26 -8.73 -13.69
CA CYS A 294 8.23 -7.29 -13.52
C CYS A 294 7.36 -6.68 -14.62
N ASN A 295 6.31 -5.95 -14.26
CA ASN A 295 5.38 -5.31 -15.20
C ASN A 295 6.07 -4.32 -16.15
N TYR A 296 7.19 -3.77 -15.74
CA TYR A 296 7.93 -2.73 -16.48
C TYR A 296 9.19 -3.26 -17.17
N LYS A 297 9.35 -4.59 -17.28
CA LYS A 297 10.52 -5.20 -17.93
C LYS A 297 10.42 -5.17 -19.44
N PHE A 298 9.25 -5.56 -19.98
CA PHE A 298 9.01 -5.74 -21.39
C PHE A 298 8.14 -4.63 -21.99
N PRO A 299 8.26 -4.34 -23.31
CA PRO A 299 7.40 -3.36 -23.96
C PRO A 299 5.95 -3.83 -24.03
N PHE A 300 5.01 -2.90 -24.02
CA PHE A 300 3.59 -3.14 -24.21
C PHE A 300 2.83 -1.86 -24.61
N TYR A 301 1.64 -2.03 -25.17
CA TYR A 301 0.72 -0.93 -25.43
C TYR A 301 -0.22 -0.71 -24.26
N TYR A 302 -0.64 0.53 -24.08
CA TYR A 302 -1.60 0.92 -23.04
C TYR A 302 -2.40 2.15 -23.49
N HIS A 303 -3.48 2.48 -22.78
CA HIS A 303 -4.27 3.68 -23.04
C HIS A 303 -4.12 4.67 -21.87
N ALA A 304 -3.96 5.96 -22.22
CA ALA A 304 -3.85 7.04 -21.26
C ALA A 304 -4.96 8.06 -21.48
N LEU A 305 -5.66 8.43 -20.41
CA LEU A 305 -6.49 9.61 -20.33
C LEU A 305 -5.59 10.81 -20.04
N LYS A 306 -5.58 11.77 -20.93
CA LYS A 306 -4.76 12.98 -20.84
C LYS A 306 -5.64 14.22 -20.70
N ASP A 307 -5.10 15.24 -20.03
CA ASP A 307 -5.69 16.57 -20.03
C ASP A 307 -5.27 17.38 -21.28
N LYS A 308 -5.80 18.59 -21.41
CA LYS A 308 -5.48 19.53 -22.51
C LYS A 308 -4.00 19.89 -22.64
N SER A 309 -3.20 19.70 -21.58
CA SER A 309 -1.75 19.93 -21.60
C SER A 309 -0.96 18.70 -22.04
N GLY A 310 -1.62 17.55 -22.23
CA GLY A 310 -1.01 16.27 -22.51
C GLY A 310 -0.57 15.51 -21.24
N ALA A 311 -0.83 16.04 -20.05
CA ALA A 311 -0.50 15.35 -18.82
C ALA A 311 -1.41 14.14 -18.60
N ILE A 312 -0.82 12.99 -18.25
CA ILE A 312 -1.57 11.77 -18.01
C ILE A 312 -2.32 11.89 -16.68
N LEU A 313 -3.63 11.79 -16.74
CA LEU A 313 -4.53 11.76 -15.58
C LEU A 313 -4.66 10.33 -15.03
N LYS A 314 -4.89 9.37 -15.94
CA LYS A 314 -5.08 7.95 -15.63
C LYS A 314 -4.60 7.11 -16.80
N SER A 315 -4.13 5.91 -16.54
CA SER A 315 -3.78 4.94 -17.57
C SER A 315 -4.37 3.56 -17.25
N VAL A 316 -4.60 2.77 -18.30
CA VAL A 316 -5.08 1.39 -18.23
C VAL A 316 -4.38 0.54 -19.27
N LYS A 317 -4.35 -0.78 -19.09
CA LYS A 317 -3.76 -1.70 -20.05
C LYS A 317 -4.52 -1.70 -21.36
N ASP A 318 -3.86 -2.13 -22.42
CA ASP A 318 -4.50 -2.34 -23.73
C ASP A 318 -5.68 -3.34 -23.60
N GLY A 319 -6.80 -3.03 -24.23
CA GLY A 319 -8.07 -3.74 -24.06
C GLY A 319 -8.93 -3.33 -22.84
N GLU A 320 -8.49 -2.35 -22.06
CA GLU A 320 -9.20 -1.85 -20.88
C GLU A 320 -9.64 -0.39 -21.01
N GLU A 321 -9.55 0.20 -22.20
CA GLU A 321 -9.88 1.59 -22.50
C GLU A 321 -11.29 1.98 -22.08
N PHE A 322 -12.23 1.03 -22.02
CA PHE A 322 -13.60 1.25 -21.51
C PHE A 322 -13.64 1.70 -20.03
N LYS A 323 -12.55 1.55 -19.29
CA LYS A 323 -12.39 2.05 -17.89
C LYS A 323 -12.02 3.55 -17.85
N LEU A 324 -11.71 4.15 -19.00
CA LEU A 324 -11.39 5.57 -19.15
C LEU A 324 -12.61 6.33 -19.66
N ILE A 325 -12.90 7.44 -19.03
CA ILE A 325 -13.99 8.35 -19.46
C ILE A 325 -13.35 9.73 -19.60
N ALA A 326 -13.30 10.23 -20.83
CA ALA A 326 -12.80 11.57 -21.11
C ALA A 326 -13.93 12.61 -20.96
N ASP A 327 -13.64 13.70 -20.29
CA ASP A 327 -14.49 14.89 -20.29
C ASP A 327 -13.99 15.85 -21.38
N GLU A 328 -14.64 15.78 -22.55
CA GLU A 328 -14.29 16.62 -23.70
C GLU A 328 -14.48 18.11 -23.41
N SER A 329 -15.40 18.46 -22.50
CA SER A 329 -15.62 19.86 -22.11
C SER A 329 -14.45 20.46 -21.35
N GLU A 330 -13.65 19.61 -20.68
CA GLU A 330 -12.40 19.95 -20.01
C GLU A 330 -11.16 19.78 -20.91
N GLY A 331 -11.37 19.38 -22.17
CA GLY A 331 -10.30 19.13 -23.12
C GLY A 331 -9.53 17.83 -22.86
N GLN A 332 -10.17 16.87 -22.21
CA GLN A 332 -9.57 15.56 -21.97
C GLN A 332 -9.72 14.67 -23.21
N TYR A 333 -8.74 13.79 -23.43
CA TYR A 333 -8.76 12.83 -24.51
C TYR A 333 -8.06 11.53 -24.12
N ILE A 334 -8.37 10.44 -24.83
CA ILE A 334 -7.76 9.13 -24.64
C ILE A 334 -6.79 8.88 -25.79
N GLU A 335 -5.57 8.46 -25.45
CA GLU A 335 -4.52 8.16 -26.42
C GLU A 335 -3.96 6.77 -26.19
N LYS A 336 -3.69 6.03 -27.29
CA LYS A 336 -2.96 4.78 -27.24
C LYS A 336 -1.46 5.08 -27.18
N MET A 337 -0.80 4.58 -26.15
CA MET A 337 0.60 4.80 -25.85
C MET A 337 1.39 3.51 -26.03
N HIS A 338 2.68 3.63 -26.28
CA HIS A 338 3.62 2.51 -26.25
C HIS A 338 4.63 2.71 -25.14
N TYR A 339 4.80 1.70 -24.30
CA TYR A 339 5.86 1.63 -23.30
C TYR A 339 6.98 0.78 -23.82
N GLU A 340 8.20 1.33 -23.91
CA GLU A 340 9.37 0.70 -24.54
C GLU A 340 10.02 -0.40 -23.69
N GLY A 341 9.59 -0.58 -22.45
CA GLY A 341 10.20 -1.52 -21.52
C GLY A 341 11.36 -0.93 -20.74
N CYS A 342 12.04 -1.78 -19.96
CA CYS A 342 13.16 -1.36 -19.12
C CYS A 342 14.44 -1.20 -19.96
N PRO A 343 15.14 -0.04 -19.92
CA PRO A 343 16.35 0.22 -20.70
C PRO A 343 17.45 -0.81 -20.46
N LYS A 344 17.60 -1.32 -19.24
CA LYS A 344 18.58 -2.37 -18.90
C LYS A 344 18.40 -3.69 -19.65
N PHE A 345 17.21 -3.96 -20.17
CA PHE A 345 16.91 -5.17 -20.94
C PHE A 345 16.83 -4.92 -22.44
N ASN A 346 16.56 -3.68 -22.87
CA ASN A 346 16.43 -3.33 -24.29
C ASN A 346 17.77 -3.06 -24.98
N VAL A 347 18.82 -2.65 -24.26
CA VAL A 347 20.15 -2.35 -24.81
C VAL A 347 20.83 -3.59 -25.39
N LYS A 348 20.46 -4.81 -24.95
CA LYS A 348 21.05 -6.05 -25.45
C LYS A 348 20.68 -6.43 -26.89
N ASN A 349 19.64 -5.81 -27.45
CA ASN A 349 19.23 -6.10 -28.83
C ASN A 349 19.83 -5.16 -29.88
N ASN A 350 20.41 -4.02 -29.46
CA ASN A 350 21.00 -3.05 -30.38
C ASN A 350 22.51 -3.20 -30.58
N ASP A 351 23.20 -3.96 -29.70
CA ASP A 351 24.66 -4.16 -29.79
C ASP A 351 25.07 -5.48 -30.48
N LEU A 352 24.11 -6.23 -31.03
CA LEU A 352 24.37 -7.48 -31.75
C LEU A 352 24.39 -7.33 -33.27
N ASP A 353 24.25 -6.10 -33.79
CA ASP A 353 24.36 -5.77 -35.25
C ASP A 353 25.61 -4.96 -35.55
N LEU A 354 26.77 -5.31 -34.94
CA LEU A 354 28.10 -4.84 -35.37
C LEU A 354 29.03 -6.03 -35.61
#